data_b3e64e7a5059b5bfbeb9816ab0d8acd2
#
_entry.id   b3e64e7a5059b5bfbeb9816ab0d8acd2
#
_cell.length_a   1.000
_cell.length_b   1.000
_cell.length_c   1.000
_cell.angle_alpha   90.00
_cell.angle_beta   90.00
_cell.angle_gamma   90.00
#
_symmetry.space_group_name_H-M   'P 1'
#
loop_
_entity.id
_entity.type
_entity.pdbx_description
1 polymer ?
#
loop_
_entity_poly.entity_id
_entity_poly.type
_entity_poly.pdbx_seq_one_letter_code
_entity_poly.pdbx_strand_id
1 'polypeptide(L)'
;MTQLEKELQDVSNVAIAGHIHPDGDSVGSCIGLWQYLRDNYPQIKADIWLEQPDNKFSIIEGYEELKQPDGQDRTYDLFISVDCAALDRLGDALPYFQKAKRTFCVDHHVSNHGFADENVILPDASSACEVLCSLMDPEKINKQDRKSVV
;
A
#
# COMPACT_ATOMS: atom_id res chain seq x y z
N MET A 1 16.51 -2.88 -11.02
CA MET A 1 15.80 -2.29 -9.86
C MET A 1 14.38 -1.94 -10.28
N THR A 2 13.38 -2.43 -9.54
CA THR A 2 11.97 -2.11 -9.81
C THR A 2 11.66 -0.68 -9.39
N GLN A 3 10.51 -0.14 -9.84
CA GLN A 3 10.06 1.18 -9.41
C GLN A 3 9.86 1.23 -7.89
N LEU A 4 9.28 0.18 -7.30
CA LEU A 4 9.10 0.11 -5.85
C LEU A 4 10.45 0.19 -5.13
N GLU A 5 11.45 -0.55 -5.58
CA GLU A 5 12.78 -0.53 -4.96
C GLU A 5 13.41 0.86 -5.03
N LYS A 6 13.21 1.56 -6.15
CA LYS A 6 13.70 2.95 -6.28
C LYS A 6 13.05 3.86 -5.26
N GLU A 7 11.73 3.72 -5.07
CA GLU A 7 10.97 4.55 -4.13
C GLU A 7 11.37 4.28 -2.67
N LEU A 8 11.85 3.08 -2.36
CA LEU A 8 12.23 2.68 -1.00
C LEU A 8 13.65 3.10 -0.60
N GLN A 9 14.43 3.68 -1.53
CA GLN A 9 15.79 4.11 -1.21
C GLN A 9 15.78 5.30 -0.24
N ASP A 10 16.62 5.22 0.80
CA ASP A 10 16.78 6.28 1.81
C ASP A 10 15.51 6.57 2.60
N VAL A 11 14.62 5.59 2.70
CA VAL A 11 13.34 5.69 3.42
C VAL A 11 13.45 5.00 4.77
N SER A 12 13.02 5.66 5.83
CA SER A 12 13.00 5.10 7.19
C SER A 12 11.60 4.73 7.63
N ASN A 13 10.57 5.45 7.18
CA ASN A 13 9.18 5.14 7.52
C ASN A 13 8.26 5.32 6.31
N VAL A 14 7.26 4.43 6.26
CA VAL A 14 6.32 4.35 5.14
C VAL A 14 4.89 4.29 5.69
N ALA A 15 3.99 5.05 5.06
CA ALA A 15 2.56 4.87 5.24
C ALA A 15 2.02 4.09 4.04
N ILE A 16 1.25 3.05 4.29
CA ILE A 16 0.54 2.28 3.28
C ILE A 16 -0.94 2.54 3.49
N ALA A 17 -1.67 2.92 2.45
CA ALA A 17 -3.10 3.19 2.57
C ALA A 17 -3.84 2.78 1.30
N GLY A 18 -5.13 2.50 1.45
CA GLY A 18 -6.04 2.20 0.35
C GLY A 18 -7.29 3.07 0.43
N HIS A 19 -8.29 2.72 -0.40
CA HIS A 19 -9.53 3.50 -0.45
C HIS A 19 -10.44 3.22 0.75
N ILE A 20 -11.36 4.16 1.00
CA ILE A 20 -12.45 3.94 1.97
C ILE A 20 -13.32 2.76 1.51
N HIS A 21 -14.02 2.12 2.44
CA HIS A 21 -14.78 0.89 2.19
C HIS A 21 -13.90 -0.19 1.55
N PRO A 22 -12.80 -0.58 2.23
CA PRO A 22 -11.82 -1.48 1.61
C PRO A 22 -12.41 -2.85 1.30
N ASP A 23 -12.10 -3.34 0.11
CA ASP A 23 -12.46 -4.68 -0.37
C ASP A 23 -11.28 -5.65 -0.24
N GLY A 24 -11.44 -6.86 -0.78
CA GLY A 24 -10.39 -7.89 -0.71
C GLY A 24 -9.09 -7.47 -1.40
N ASP A 25 -9.19 -6.75 -2.51
CA ASP A 25 -8.00 -6.27 -3.23
C ASP A 25 -7.24 -5.24 -2.39
N SER A 26 -7.94 -4.29 -1.78
CA SER A 26 -7.34 -3.29 -0.90
C SER A 26 -6.66 -3.93 0.31
N VAL A 27 -7.38 -4.80 1.01
CA VAL A 27 -6.87 -5.45 2.22
C VAL A 27 -5.66 -6.32 1.89
N GLY A 28 -5.79 -7.18 0.88
CA GLY A 28 -4.73 -8.09 0.47
C GLY A 28 -3.49 -7.37 -0.01
N SER A 29 -3.66 -6.32 -0.82
CA SER A 29 -2.54 -5.55 -1.36
C SER A 29 -1.79 -4.80 -0.27
N CYS A 30 -2.51 -4.15 0.63
CA CYS A 30 -1.89 -3.39 1.72
C CYS A 30 -1.13 -4.30 2.67
N ILE A 31 -1.74 -5.42 3.07
CA ILE A 31 -1.07 -6.38 3.96
C ILE A 31 0.11 -7.03 3.25
N GLY A 32 -0.05 -7.41 1.98
CA GLY A 32 1.03 -8.03 1.21
C GLY A 32 2.24 -7.12 1.07
N LEU A 33 2.01 -5.83 0.83
CA LEU A 33 3.10 -4.86 0.79
C LEU A 33 3.77 -4.73 2.15
N TRP A 34 2.99 -4.67 3.23
CA TRP A 34 3.53 -4.59 4.58
C TRP A 34 4.40 -5.80 4.91
N GLN A 35 3.94 -7.02 4.56
CA GLN A 35 4.71 -8.24 4.76
C GLN A 35 6.03 -8.21 3.99
N TYR A 36 5.99 -7.75 2.74
CA TYR A 36 7.17 -7.65 1.89
C TYR A 36 8.20 -6.71 2.51
N LEU A 37 7.77 -5.56 3.03
CA LEU A 37 8.65 -4.61 3.69
C LEU A 37 9.20 -5.19 5.00
N ARG A 38 8.35 -5.82 5.81
CA ARG A 38 8.76 -6.47 7.06
C ARG A 38 9.88 -7.47 6.83
N ASP A 39 9.74 -8.31 5.79
CA ASP A 39 10.65 -9.43 5.56
C ASP A 39 11.95 -9.01 4.87
N ASN A 40 11.92 -7.96 4.06
CA ASN A 40 13.07 -7.61 3.20
C ASN A 40 13.69 -6.25 3.50
N TYR A 41 13.00 -5.39 4.25
CA TYR A 41 13.46 -4.05 4.59
C TYR A 41 13.25 -3.78 6.08
N PRO A 42 13.93 -4.55 6.96
CA PRO A 42 13.67 -4.45 8.41
C PRO A 42 14.01 -3.09 9.02
N GLN A 43 14.81 -2.27 8.33
CA GLN A 43 15.13 -0.92 8.76
C GLN A 43 13.99 0.08 8.49
N ILE A 44 13.01 -0.31 7.68
CA ILE A 44 11.86 0.53 7.35
C ILE A 44 10.72 0.21 8.31
N LYS A 45 10.19 1.24 8.98
CA LYS A 45 8.98 1.11 9.78
C LYS A 45 7.78 1.43 8.86
N ALA A 46 6.85 0.49 8.72
CA ALA A 46 5.68 0.66 7.88
C ALA A 46 4.40 0.59 8.70
N ASP A 47 3.50 1.54 8.46
CA ASP A 47 2.16 1.57 9.04
C ASP A 47 1.12 1.39 7.94
N ILE A 48 0.06 0.61 8.22
CA ILE A 48 -1.06 0.45 7.29
C ILE A 48 -2.27 1.23 7.83
N TRP A 49 -2.74 2.19 7.04
CA TRP A 49 -3.91 3.01 7.39
C TRP A 49 -5.07 2.64 6.47
N LEU A 50 -6.04 1.93 7.02
CA LEU A 50 -7.26 1.54 6.30
C LEU A 50 -8.47 1.74 7.19
N GLU A 51 -9.59 2.16 6.59
CA GLU A 51 -10.89 2.11 7.24
C GLU A 51 -11.17 0.66 7.63
N GLN A 52 -11.91 0.43 8.72
CA GLN A 52 -12.17 -0.90 9.25
C GLN A 52 -12.75 -1.81 8.17
N PRO A 53 -12.03 -2.87 7.73
CA PRO A 53 -12.55 -3.81 6.75
C PRO A 53 -13.46 -4.86 7.39
N ASP A 54 -14.14 -5.63 6.54
CA ASP A 54 -14.98 -6.73 6.96
C ASP A 54 -14.16 -7.77 7.75
N ASN A 55 -14.73 -8.31 8.83
CA ASN A 55 -14.09 -9.31 9.69
C ASN A 55 -13.69 -10.59 8.94
N LYS A 56 -14.30 -10.89 7.79
CA LYS A 56 -13.92 -12.05 7.00
C LYS A 56 -12.45 -12.04 6.57
N PHE A 57 -11.81 -10.87 6.53
CA PHE A 57 -10.41 -10.74 6.19
C PHE A 57 -9.47 -10.98 7.36
N SER A 58 -10.01 -11.20 8.57
CA SER A 58 -9.20 -11.40 9.78
C SER A 58 -8.32 -12.66 9.73
N ILE A 59 -8.59 -13.58 8.80
CA ILE A 59 -7.78 -14.77 8.59
C ILE A 59 -6.45 -14.48 7.90
N ILE A 60 -6.29 -13.30 7.31
CA ILE A 60 -5.05 -12.93 6.60
C ILE A 60 -3.99 -12.58 7.64
N GLU A 61 -2.81 -13.19 7.53
CA GLU A 61 -1.68 -12.88 8.40
C GLU A 61 -1.28 -11.41 8.23
N GLY A 62 -1.28 -10.65 9.32
CA GLY A 62 -1.00 -9.21 9.29
C GLY A 62 -2.25 -8.35 9.42
N TYR A 63 -3.45 -8.96 9.43
CA TYR A 63 -4.70 -8.22 9.57
C TYR A 63 -4.70 -7.32 10.81
N GLU A 64 -4.08 -7.78 11.91
CA GLU A 64 -3.98 -7.02 13.15
C GLU A 64 -3.13 -5.76 13.04
N GLU A 65 -2.36 -5.62 11.95
CA GLU A 65 -1.54 -4.43 11.70
C GLU A 65 -2.32 -3.30 11.04
N LEU A 66 -3.55 -3.56 10.59
CA LEU A 66 -4.41 -2.54 10.01
C LEU A 66 -4.85 -1.56 11.10
N LYS A 67 -4.63 -0.27 10.85
CA LYS A 67 -4.97 0.79 11.79
C LYS A 67 -5.91 1.78 11.10
N GLN A 68 -6.83 2.34 11.86
CA GLN A 68 -7.66 3.44 11.38
C GLN A 68 -6.94 4.76 11.67
N PRO A 69 -6.99 5.72 10.73
CA PRO A 69 -6.41 7.04 10.97
C PRO A 69 -6.98 7.67 12.24
N ASP A 70 -6.10 8.21 13.08
CA ASP A 70 -6.45 8.73 14.41
C ASP A 70 -6.37 10.26 14.52
N GLY A 71 -6.12 10.96 13.42
CA GLY A 71 -6.03 12.41 13.39
C GLY A 71 -4.74 12.99 13.97
N GLN A 72 -3.83 12.16 14.46
CA GLN A 72 -2.55 12.64 15.00
C GLN A 72 -1.64 13.11 13.87
N ASP A 73 -0.80 14.08 14.19
CA ASP A 73 0.18 14.61 13.25
C ASP A 73 1.32 13.61 13.05
N ARG A 74 1.53 13.18 11.79
CA ARG A 74 2.58 12.23 11.43
C ARG A 74 3.20 12.64 10.11
N THR A 75 4.51 12.52 10.02
CA THR A 75 5.23 12.77 8.77
C THR A 75 5.95 11.51 8.34
N TYR A 76 5.67 11.06 7.12
CA TYR A 76 6.29 9.88 6.54
C TYR A 76 7.28 10.28 5.45
N ASP A 77 8.35 9.51 5.32
CA ASP A 77 9.29 9.69 4.22
C ASP A 77 8.62 9.35 2.89
N LEU A 78 7.75 8.34 2.90
CA LEU A 78 7.05 7.86 1.72
C LEU A 78 5.63 7.44 2.08
N PHE A 79 4.65 7.89 1.30
CA PHE A 79 3.28 7.42 1.38
C PHE A 79 2.99 6.61 0.12
N ILE A 80 2.62 5.34 0.29
CA ILE A 80 2.24 4.45 -0.81
C ILE A 80 0.73 4.24 -0.78
N SER A 81 0.06 4.75 -1.82
CA SER A 81 -1.37 4.54 -2.03
C SER A 81 -1.55 3.29 -2.89
N VAL A 82 -2.35 2.33 -2.42
CA VAL A 82 -2.58 1.06 -3.11
C VAL A 82 -4.08 0.89 -3.33
N ASP A 83 -4.46 0.60 -4.57
CA ASP A 83 -5.86 0.33 -4.94
C ASP A 83 -6.80 1.52 -4.66
N CYS A 84 -6.31 2.74 -4.83
CA CYS A 84 -7.10 3.94 -4.61
C CYS A 84 -7.12 4.77 -5.90
N ALA A 85 -8.32 4.96 -6.45
CA ALA A 85 -8.47 5.56 -7.78
C ALA A 85 -8.39 7.08 -7.79
N ALA A 86 -8.59 7.73 -6.64
CA ALA A 86 -8.61 9.18 -6.54
C ALA A 86 -8.21 9.61 -5.13
N LEU A 87 -7.65 10.79 -5.03
CA LEU A 87 -7.12 11.34 -3.78
C LEU A 87 -8.17 11.41 -2.67
N ASP A 88 -9.39 11.82 -2.99
CA ASP A 88 -10.47 11.93 -2.02
C ASP A 88 -10.92 10.57 -1.45
N ARG A 89 -10.63 9.48 -2.16
CA ARG A 89 -10.96 8.14 -1.70
C ARG A 89 -10.05 7.63 -0.58
N LEU A 90 -8.99 8.34 -0.26
CA LEU A 90 -8.12 8.02 0.87
C LEU A 90 -8.80 8.28 2.23
N GLY A 91 -9.88 9.06 2.23
CA GLY A 91 -10.61 9.37 3.46
C GLY A 91 -9.72 10.04 4.51
N ASP A 92 -9.76 9.54 5.74
CA ASP A 92 -9.04 10.15 6.86
C ASP A 92 -7.52 9.94 6.80
N ALA A 93 -7.02 9.15 5.86
CA ALA A 93 -5.57 9.02 5.63
C ALA A 93 -5.02 10.17 4.76
N LEU A 94 -5.88 10.98 4.15
CA LEU A 94 -5.45 12.07 3.28
C LEU A 94 -4.43 13.02 3.92
N PRO A 95 -4.57 13.43 5.19
CA PRO A 95 -3.57 14.30 5.81
C PRO A 95 -2.16 13.70 5.83
N TYR A 96 -2.03 12.39 5.97
CA TYR A 96 -0.73 11.72 5.94
C TYR A 96 -0.10 11.79 4.56
N PHE A 97 -0.93 11.65 3.51
CA PHE A 97 -0.49 11.82 2.13
C PHE A 97 0.03 13.24 1.89
N GLN A 98 -0.73 14.23 2.35
CA GLN A 98 -0.40 15.64 2.13
C GLN A 98 0.91 16.06 2.81
N LYS A 99 1.24 15.43 3.94
CA LYS A 99 2.45 15.76 4.72
C LYS A 99 3.66 14.91 4.37
N ALA A 100 3.46 13.82 3.64
CA ALA A 100 4.56 12.92 3.29
C ALA A 100 5.62 13.64 2.45
N LYS A 101 6.87 13.27 2.63
CA LYS A 101 7.96 13.86 1.84
C LYS A 101 7.87 13.47 0.38
N ARG A 102 7.45 12.24 0.10
CA ARG A 102 7.19 11.73 -1.25
C ARG A 102 5.96 10.84 -1.23
N THR A 103 5.32 10.73 -2.39
CA THR A 103 4.12 9.91 -2.56
C THR A 103 4.26 9.01 -3.78
N PHE A 104 3.70 7.80 -3.67
CA PHE A 104 3.74 6.77 -4.71
C PHE A 104 2.37 6.11 -4.80
N CYS A 105 1.84 5.97 -6.00
CA CYS A 105 0.53 5.37 -6.24
C CYS A 105 0.68 4.09 -7.06
N VAL A 106 0.07 3.00 -6.59
CA VAL A 106 0.01 1.71 -7.28
C VAL A 106 -1.45 1.35 -7.47
N ASP A 107 -1.93 1.29 -8.71
CA ASP A 107 -3.35 1.10 -8.98
C ASP A 107 -3.59 0.48 -10.37
N HIS A 108 -4.84 0.07 -10.59
CA HIS A 108 -5.26 -0.48 -11.88
C HIS A 108 -6.54 0.17 -12.43
N HIS A 109 -7.12 1.15 -11.74
CA HIS A 109 -8.37 1.76 -12.17
C HIS A 109 -8.17 2.65 -13.40
N VAL A 110 -9.00 2.45 -14.43
CA VAL A 110 -8.96 3.25 -15.67
C VAL A 110 -9.16 4.74 -15.38
N SER A 111 -9.97 5.05 -14.37
CA SER A 111 -10.29 6.42 -13.98
C SER A 111 -9.17 7.15 -13.26
N ASN A 112 -8.10 6.45 -12.87
CA ASN A 112 -6.99 7.06 -12.14
C ASN A 112 -6.04 7.74 -13.13
N HIS A 113 -5.87 9.06 -12.98
CA HIS A 113 -4.98 9.86 -13.81
C HIS A 113 -3.65 10.17 -13.15
N GLY A 114 -3.41 9.58 -11.97
CA GLY A 114 -2.18 9.81 -11.20
C GLY A 114 -2.29 11.04 -10.30
N PHE A 115 -2.23 10.83 -8.99
CA PHE A 115 -2.32 11.93 -8.01
C PHE A 115 -1.10 11.98 -7.09
N ALA A 116 -0.16 11.05 -7.24
CA ALA A 116 1.06 11.00 -6.44
C ALA A 116 2.25 11.58 -7.22
N ASP A 117 3.39 11.76 -6.54
CA ASP A 117 4.62 12.19 -7.20
C ASP A 117 5.05 11.20 -8.27
N GLU A 118 4.94 9.89 -7.97
CA GLU A 118 5.18 8.82 -8.92
C GLU A 118 3.99 7.89 -8.93
N ASN A 119 3.62 7.37 -10.11
CA ASN A 119 2.42 6.54 -10.28
C ASN A 119 2.72 5.35 -11.17
N VAL A 120 2.30 4.16 -10.73
CA VAL A 120 2.26 2.97 -11.58
C VAL A 120 0.81 2.54 -11.66
N ILE A 121 0.18 2.85 -12.77
CA ILE A 121 -1.24 2.58 -13.00
C ILE A 121 -1.33 1.71 -14.26
N LEU A 122 -1.75 0.45 -14.08
CA LEU A 122 -1.84 -0.53 -15.17
C LEU A 122 -3.30 -0.96 -15.34
N PRO A 123 -4.08 -0.24 -16.18
CA PRO A 123 -5.52 -0.53 -16.33
C PRO A 123 -5.84 -1.93 -16.82
N ASP A 124 -4.92 -2.58 -17.52
CA ASP A 124 -5.11 -3.94 -18.02
C ASP A 124 -4.89 -5.02 -16.98
N ALA A 125 -4.33 -4.68 -15.82
CA ALA A 125 -4.16 -5.61 -14.72
C ALA A 125 -5.51 -5.94 -14.08
N SER A 126 -5.66 -7.17 -13.59
CA SER A 126 -6.92 -7.63 -12.99
C SER A 126 -7.16 -7.05 -11.59
N SER A 127 -6.11 -6.57 -10.92
CA SER A 127 -6.18 -6.07 -9.55
C SER A 127 -4.98 -5.20 -9.24
N ALA A 128 -5.09 -4.39 -8.18
CA ALA A 128 -3.94 -3.66 -7.65
C ALA A 128 -2.88 -4.61 -7.11
N CYS A 129 -3.31 -5.75 -6.59
CA CYS A 129 -2.42 -6.81 -6.11
C CYS A 129 -1.49 -7.30 -7.22
N GLU A 130 -2.04 -7.51 -8.43
CA GLU A 130 -1.24 -7.91 -9.59
C GLU A 130 -0.20 -6.84 -9.95
N VAL A 131 -0.61 -5.58 -9.96
CA VAL A 131 0.31 -4.46 -10.24
C VAL A 131 1.43 -4.43 -9.21
N LEU A 132 1.07 -4.53 -7.94
CA LEU A 132 2.03 -4.50 -6.84
C LEU A 132 3.03 -5.65 -6.94
N CYS A 133 2.56 -6.86 -7.22
CA CYS A 133 3.43 -8.03 -7.39
C CYS A 133 4.43 -7.84 -8.53
N SER A 134 4.04 -7.16 -9.60
CA SER A 134 4.94 -6.87 -10.72
C SER A 134 6.09 -5.95 -10.33
N LEU A 135 5.93 -5.20 -9.25
CA LEU A 135 6.95 -4.26 -8.74
C LEU A 135 7.83 -4.86 -7.65
N MET A 136 7.51 -6.07 -7.20
CA MET A 136 8.29 -6.77 -6.18
C MET A 136 9.32 -7.68 -6.84
N ASP A 137 10.43 -7.92 -6.13
CA ASP A 137 11.41 -8.92 -6.55
C ASP A 137 10.85 -10.30 -6.21
N PRO A 138 10.61 -11.19 -7.19
CA PRO A 138 10.06 -12.52 -6.91
C PRO A 138 10.88 -13.34 -5.92
N GLU A 139 12.18 -13.13 -5.87
CA GLU A 139 13.07 -13.85 -4.96
C GLU A 139 12.88 -13.41 -3.51
N LYS A 140 12.31 -12.23 -3.29
CA LYS A 140 12.04 -11.68 -1.97
C LYS A 140 10.65 -12.01 -1.46
N ILE A 141 9.80 -12.64 -2.29
CA ILE A 141 8.45 -13.04 -1.90
C ILE A 141 8.48 -14.50 -1.48
N ASN A 142 8.23 -14.79 -0.20
CA ASN A 142 8.17 -16.18 0.26
C ASN A 142 6.79 -16.80 -0.09
N LYS A 143 6.64 -18.12 0.07
CA LYS A 143 5.41 -18.83 -0.30
C LYS A 143 4.20 -18.35 0.49
N GLN A 144 4.39 -17.99 1.75
CA GLN A 144 3.30 -17.53 2.62
C GLN A 144 2.82 -16.15 2.18
N ASP A 145 3.74 -15.25 1.87
CA ASP A 145 3.42 -13.91 1.39
C ASP A 145 2.69 -13.96 0.07
N ARG A 146 3.08 -14.86 -0.84
CA ARG A 146 2.40 -15.06 -2.12
C ARG A 146 0.94 -15.43 -1.93
N LYS A 147 0.62 -16.26 -0.93
CA LYS A 147 -0.75 -16.64 -0.62
C LYS A 147 -1.55 -15.44 -0.09
N SER A 148 -0.92 -14.55 0.64
CA SER A 148 -1.57 -13.35 1.18
C SER A 148 -1.82 -12.31 0.10
N VAL A 149 -0.93 -12.19 -0.86
CA VAL A 149 -0.98 -11.18 -1.93
C VAL A 149 -1.90 -11.60 -3.07
N VAL A 150 -2.01 -12.89 -3.32
CA VAL A 150 -2.85 -13.44 -4.38
C VAL A 150 -4.25 -13.72 -3.87
#